data_048499cbb00aa9831c126708879213b8
#
_entry.id   048499cbb00aa9831c126708879213b8
#
_cell.length_a   1.000
_cell.length_b   1.000
_cell.length_c   1.000
_cell.angle_alpha   90.00
_cell.angle_beta   90.00
_cell.angle_gamma   90.00
#
_symmetry.space_group_name_H-M   'P 1'
#
loop_
_entity.id
_entity.type
_entity.pdbx_description
1 polymer ?
#
loop_
_entity_poly.entity_id
_entity_poly.type
_entity_poly.pdbx_seq_one_letter_code
_entity_poly.pdbx_strand_id
1 'polypeptide(L)'
;MISFVITARNEPAPLLTRTVNELRATTPAQEREIIVIDDGSSLPIGALAPDVHVFRNEESRGVSQARRQGCDIATGDVLVCIDAHMTFDPAWLDRMVAHVESGALLCSAFWDYERTVCHCFGADFQWCAERNYFAQRYPGFQLSHRVHRPQEDAPEVPMVIGACYMLLRESYETLGGFSPLFRVWGADEQDVSARAWLAGLGVRCVADARVGHFWRPAFPYPVHFEDLEFNQLAMIRSVFDDESVAMLEPSFHPISPKVQQWLEAIDVTAWRATVQSARRVEDRDFFLRFLPELYRQRVRLPELCIRKLPDSKP
;
A
#
# COMPACT_ATOMS: atom_id res chain seq x y z
N MET A 1 16.69 8.86 12.93
CA MET A 1 15.98 7.82 13.75
C MET A 1 14.93 7.13 12.89
N ILE A 2 14.67 5.81 13.11
CA ILE A 2 13.71 5.03 12.34
C ILE A 2 12.52 4.67 13.24
N SER A 3 11.29 4.97 12.79
CA SER A 3 10.05 4.58 13.49
C SER A 3 9.39 3.41 12.78
N PHE A 4 9.27 2.30 13.50
CA PHE A 4 8.54 1.12 13.05
C PHE A 4 7.09 1.21 13.52
N VAL A 5 6.15 1.21 12.60
CA VAL A 5 4.72 1.25 12.85
C VAL A 5 4.13 -0.11 12.53
N ILE A 6 3.67 -0.82 13.55
CA ILE A 6 3.05 -2.14 13.46
C ILE A 6 1.55 -1.99 13.70
N THR A 7 0.73 -2.39 12.74
CA THR A 7 -0.73 -2.44 12.93
C THR A 7 -1.17 -3.85 13.27
N ALA A 8 -1.96 -3.99 14.32
CA ALA A 8 -2.41 -5.29 14.82
C ALA A 8 -3.89 -5.26 15.20
N ARG A 9 -4.63 -6.29 14.81
CA ARG A 9 -6.01 -6.51 15.24
C ARG A 9 -6.28 -8.00 15.37
N ASN A 10 -6.61 -8.44 16.58
CA ASN A 10 -6.82 -9.86 16.92
C ASN A 10 -5.63 -10.74 16.50
N GLU A 11 -4.41 -10.18 16.55
CA GLU A 11 -3.20 -10.90 16.17
C GLU A 11 -2.86 -11.97 17.21
N PRO A 12 -2.53 -13.21 16.80
CA PRO A 12 -1.99 -14.19 17.70
C PRO A 12 -0.73 -13.67 18.41
N ALA A 13 -0.75 -13.63 19.75
CA ALA A 13 0.35 -13.08 20.55
C ALA A 13 1.73 -13.65 20.19
N PRO A 14 1.91 -14.96 19.88
CA PRO A 14 3.22 -15.49 19.47
C PRO A 14 3.76 -14.86 18.18
N LEU A 15 2.90 -14.56 17.19
CA LEU A 15 3.31 -13.94 15.92
C LEU A 15 3.78 -12.51 16.14
N LEU A 16 2.98 -11.68 16.80
CA LEU A 16 3.33 -10.31 17.13
C LEU A 16 4.60 -10.23 17.99
N THR A 17 4.71 -11.09 19.00
CA THR A 17 5.89 -11.14 19.86
C THR A 17 7.14 -11.50 19.06
N ARG A 18 7.06 -12.45 18.13
CA ARG A 18 8.18 -12.80 17.26
C ARG A 18 8.57 -11.63 16.36
N THR A 19 7.59 -10.96 15.73
CA THR A 19 7.82 -9.77 14.91
C THR A 19 8.60 -8.70 15.67
N VAL A 20 8.12 -8.34 16.87
CA VAL A 20 8.77 -7.34 17.73
C VAL A 20 10.18 -7.77 18.15
N ASN A 21 10.36 -9.03 18.54
CA ASN A 21 11.67 -9.53 18.96
C ASN A 21 12.69 -9.56 17.83
N GLU A 22 12.29 -9.98 16.63
CA GLU A 22 13.18 -9.96 15.46
C GLU A 22 13.53 -8.53 15.02
N LEU A 23 12.59 -7.58 15.06
CA LEU A 23 12.90 -6.16 14.86
C LEU A 23 13.92 -5.64 15.86
N ARG A 24 13.73 -5.95 17.13
CA ARG A 24 14.65 -5.56 18.20
C ARG A 24 16.04 -6.18 18.05
N ALA A 25 16.12 -7.38 17.52
CA ALA A 25 17.38 -8.07 17.28
C ALA A 25 18.14 -7.55 16.03
N THR A 26 17.43 -6.99 15.06
CA THR A 26 18.01 -6.55 13.77
C THR A 26 18.20 -5.03 13.68
N THR A 27 17.81 -4.26 14.71
CA THR A 27 17.90 -2.81 14.72
C THR A 27 18.46 -2.30 16.04
N PRO A 28 19.51 -1.45 16.07
CA PRO A 28 20.05 -0.87 17.28
C PRO A 28 19.00 -0.07 18.08
N ALA A 29 19.00 -0.22 19.40
CA ALA A 29 17.98 0.37 20.28
C ALA A 29 17.94 1.91 20.23
N GLN A 30 19.12 2.54 20.11
CA GLN A 30 19.28 4.01 20.07
C GLN A 30 18.85 4.63 18.73
N GLU A 31 18.63 3.82 17.69
CA GLU A 31 18.28 4.27 16.35
C GLU A 31 16.82 3.98 15.97
N ARG A 32 16.05 3.35 16.89
CA ARG A 32 14.69 2.91 16.63
C ARG A 32 13.67 3.42 17.63
N GLU A 33 12.44 3.55 17.13
CA GLU A 33 11.19 3.65 17.85
C GLU A 33 10.25 2.55 17.35
N ILE A 34 9.59 1.80 18.23
CA ILE A 34 8.64 0.76 17.85
C ILE A 34 7.26 1.13 18.42
N ILE A 35 6.32 1.34 17.51
CA ILE A 35 4.94 1.73 17.80
C ILE A 35 4.04 0.60 17.32
N VAL A 36 3.20 0.08 18.21
CA VAL A 36 2.16 -0.90 17.88
C VAL A 36 0.81 -0.22 18.03
N ILE A 37 0.01 -0.24 16.98
CA ILE A 37 -1.38 0.20 17.02
C ILE A 37 -2.29 -1.04 17.14
N ASP A 38 -2.86 -1.23 18.32
CA ASP A 38 -3.92 -2.20 18.57
C ASP A 38 -5.25 -1.61 18.07
N ASP A 39 -5.63 -1.97 16.86
CA ASP A 39 -6.80 -1.42 16.19
C ASP A 39 -8.10 -2.12 16.59
N GLY A 40 -8.46 -2.00 17.86
CA GLY A 40 -9.70 -2.54 18.41
C GLY A 40 -9.74 -4.06 18.50
N SER A 41 -8.65 -4.71 18.94
CA SER A 41 -8.65 -6.15 19.21
C SER A 41 -9.67 -6.53 20.28
N SER A 42 -10.27 -7.70 20.17
CA SER A 42 -11.23 -8.23 21.15
C SER A 42 -10.59 -8.38 22.55
N LEU A 43 -9.32 -8.77 22.57
CA LEU A 43 -8.48 -8.75 23.77
C LEU A 43 -7.38 -7.72 23.58
N PRO A 44 -7.19 -6.77 24.52
CA PRO A 44 -6.13 -5.78 24.44
C PRO A 44 -4.75 -6.43 24.28
N ILE A 45 -3.90 -5.85 23.42
CA ILE A 45 -2.50 -6.22 23.34
C ILE A 45 -1.81 -5.67 24.59
N GLY A 46 -1.24 -6.58 25.39
CA GLY A 46 -0.46 -6.21 26.57
C GLY A 46 0.90 -5.63 26.24
N ALA A 47 1.68 -5.29 27.28
CA ALA A 47 3.06 -4.84 27.12
C ALA A 47 3.92 -5.91 26.43
N LEU A 48 4.63 -5.54 25.35
CA LEU A 48 5.46 -6.44 24.55
C LEU A 48 6.93 -6.41 24.99
N ALA A 49 7.47 -5.21 25.16
CA ALA A 49 8.82 -4.97 25.67
C ALA A 49 8.92 -3.52 26.21
N PRO A 50 9.93 -3.19 27.05
CA PRO A 50 10.04 -1.84 27.67
C PRO A 50 10.24 -0.70 26.65
N ASP A 51 10.79 -0.98 25.48
CA ASP A 51 11.07 -0.03 24.40
C ASP A 51 10.02 -0.10 23.26
N VAL A 52 8.84 -0.67 23.53
CA VAL A 52 7.74 -0.79 22.57
C VAL A 52 6.50 -0.07 23.09
N HIS A 53 6.03 0.89 22.31
CA HIS A 53 4.85 1.68 22.66
C HIS A 53 3.59 1.08 22.04
N VAL A 54 2.64 0.67 22.86
CA VAL A 54 1.36 0.13 22.40
C VAL A 54 0.27 1.17 22.58
N PHE A 55 -0.39 1.54 21.48
CA PHE A 55 -1.54 2.45 21.46
C PHE A 55 -2.77 1.66 21.03
N ARG A 56 -3.86 1.77 21.80
CA ARG A 56 -5.09 1.07 21.53
C ARG A 56 -6.20 1.99 21.06
N ASN A 57 -6.86 1.58 20.00
CA ASN A 57 -8.15 2.12 19.56
C ASN A 57 -9.27 1.34 20.27
N GLU A 58 -10.27 2.01 20.81
CA GLU A 58 -11.45 1.37 21.42
C GLU A 58 -12.25 0.59 20.38
N GLU A 59 -12.38 1.18 19.19
CA GLU A 59 -12.98 0.57 18.00
C GLU A 59 -12.00 0.55 16.84
N SER A 60 -12.12 -0.47 15.99
CA SER A 60 -11.26 -0.57 14.81
C SER A 60 -11.56 0.56 13.82
N ARG A 61 -10.50 1.22 13.37
CA ARG A 61 -10.52 2.24 12.33
C ARG A 61 -10.17 1.70 10.95
N GLY A 62 -9.64 0.48 10.90
CA GLY A 62 -9.10 -0.14 9.68
C GLY A 62 -7.60 0.11 9.50
N VAL A 63 -6.97 -0.75 8.69
CA VAL A 63 -5.50 -0.81 8.57
C VAL A 63 -4.88 0.50 8.09
N SER A 64 -5.49 1.19 7.12
CA SER A 64 -5.00 2.46 6.60
C SER A 64 -4.96 3.54 7.67
N GLN A 65 -6.06 3.70 8.40
CA GLN A 65 -6.16 4.70 9.46
C GLN A 65 -5.28 4.35 10.67
N ALA A 66 -5.10 3.07 11.00
CA ALA A 66 -4.20 2.62 12.04
C ALA A 66 -2.73 2.90 11.67
N ARG A 67 -2.33 2.64 10.40
CA ARG A 67 -1.00 3.02 9.88
C ARG A 67 -0.80 4.53 9.93
N ARG A 68 -1.80 5.31 9.49
CA ARG A 68 -1.78 6.77 9.59
C ARG A 68 -1.53 7.22 11.02
N GLN A 69 -2.34 6.74 11.97
CA GLN A 69 -2.20 7.07 13.40
C GLN A 69 -0.78 6.78 13.90
N GLY A 70 -0.24 5.60 13.59
CA GLY A 70 1.12 5.23 14.00
C GLY A 70 2.19 6.13 13.38
N CYS A 71 2.08 6.48 12.11
CA CYS A 71 3.01 7.38 11.43
C CYS A 71 2.91 8.84 11.94
N ASP A 72 1.70 9.31 12.26
CA ASP A 72 1.46 10.66 12.74
C ASP A 72 2.03 10.89 14.15
N ILE A 73 2.03 9.86 15.02
CA ILE A 73 2.63 9.94 16.37
C ILE A 73 4.13 9.58 16.39
N ALA A 74 4.63 8.94 15.35
CA ALA A 74 6.03 8.57 15.22
C ALA A 74 6.94 9.82 15.18
N THR A 75 8.18 9.70 15.66
CA THR A 75 9.12 10.83 15.78
C THR A 75 10.34 10.70 14.86
N GLY A 76 10.55 9.54 14.23
CA GLY A 76 11.69 9.28 13.34
C GLY A 76 11.58 9.94 11.97
N ASP A 77 12.71 10.17 11.33
CA ASP A 77 12.82 10.73 9.98
C ASP A 77 12.51 9.70 8.89
N VAL A 78 12.63 8.43 9.24
CA VAL A 78 12.31 7.28 8.39
C VAL A 78 11.16 6.52 9.03
N LEU A 79 10.10 6.29 8.26
CA LEU A 79 8.91 5.54 8.67
C LEU A 79 8.90 4.17 8.01
N VAL A 80 8.69 3.13 8.80
CA VAL A 80 8.58 1.74 8.32
C VAL A 80 7.26 1.16 8.79
N CYS A 81 6.35 0.91 7.86
CA CYS A 81 5.08 0.26 8.15
C CYS A 81 5.22 -1.25 8.00
N ILE A 82 4.79 -1.99 9.02
CA ILE A 82 5.01 -3.44 9.13
C ILE A 82 3.72 -4.11 9.60
N ASP A 83 3.42 -5.27 9.04
CA ASP A 83 2.36 -6.14 9.56
C ASP A 83 2.81 -6.85 10.84
N ALA A 84 1.84 -7.29 11.65
CA ALA A 84 2.10 -7.84 12.98
C ALA A 84 2.62 -9.30 13.00
N HIS A 85 2.90 -9.89 11.83
CA HIS A 85 3.29 -11.29 11.67
C HIS A 85 4.42 -11.46 10.65
N MET A 86 5.50 -10.74 10.91
CA MET A 86 6.67 -10.64 10.04
C MET A 86 7.90 -11.28 10.69
N THR A 87 8.87 -11.64 9.85
CA THR A 87 10.22 -12.05 10.23
C THR A 87 11.26 -11.33 9.38
N PHE A 88 12.49 -11.16 9.90
CA PHE A 88 13.47 -10.30 9.27
C PHE A 88 14.85 -10.98 9.14
N ASP A 89 15.47 -10.88 7.96
CA ASP A 89 16.88 -11.21 7.78
C ASP A 89 17.75 -10.19 8.53
N PRO A 90 18.87 -10.57 9.15
CA PRO A 90 19.70 -9.65 9.93
C PRO A 90 20.12 -8.37 9.21
N ALA A 91 20.30 -8.40 7.89
CA ALA A 91 20.73 -7.24 7.09
C ALA A 91 19.60 -6.55 6.33
N TRP A 92 18.35 -6.90 6.57
CA TRP A 92 17.20 -6.36 5.82
C TRP A 92 17.11 -4.85 5.90
N LEU A 93 17.31 -4.29 7.09
CA LEU A 93 17.15 -2.87 7.36
C LEU A 93 18.23 -2.04 6.68
N ASP A 94 19.52 -2.46 6.80
CA ASP A 94 20.63 -1.76 6.17
C ASP A 94 20.45 -1.68 4.66
N ARG A 95 19.92 -2.75 4.05
CA ARG A 95 19.61 -2.80 2.61
C ARG A 95 18.47 -1.84 2.25
N MET A 96 17.42 -1.76 3.07
CA MET A 96 16.33 -0.80 2.86
C MET A 96 16.81 0.66 3.00
N VAL A 97 17.55 0.95 4.08
CA VAL A 97 18.06 2.29 4.38
C VAL A 97 19.01 2.81 3.31
N ALA A 98 19.80 1.94 2.68
CA ALA A 98 20.69 2.33 1.59
C ALA A 98 19.99 3.01 0.38
N HIS A 99 18.68 2.85 0.27
CA HIS A 99 17.88 3.41 -0.83
C HIS A 99 16.87 4.48 -0.39
N VAL A 100 16.73 4.76 0.92
CA VAL A 100 15.68 5.64 1.44
C VAL A 100 15.83 7.09 1.01
N GLU A 101 17.04 7.58 0.85
CA GLU A 101 17.33 8.96 0.40
C GLU A 101 16.87 9.25 -1.04
N SER A 102 16.47 8.22 -1.79
CA SER A 102 15.81 8.43 -3.09
C SER A 102 14.48 9.19 -2.98
N GLY A 103 13.89 9.27 -1.77
CA GLY A 103 12.55 9.81 -1.53
C GLY A 103 11.42 8.91 -1.99
N ALA A 104 11.72 7.81 -2.66
CA ALA A 104 10.74 6.84 -3.16
C ALA A 104 10.06 6.07 -2.02
N LEU A 105 8.85 5.59 -2.29
CA LEU A 105 8.21 4.58 -1.47
C LEU A 105 8.91 3.23 -1.72
N LEU A 106 9.53 2.66 -0.69
CA LEU A 106 10.27 1.41 -0.80
C LEU A 106 9.46 0.24 -0.25
N CYS A 107 9.56 -0.93 -0.88
CA CYS A 107 9.17 -2.20 -0.27
C CYS A 107 10.33 -3.19 -0.29
N SER A 108 10.26 -4.18 0.60
CA SER A 108 11.19 -5.32 0.61
C SER A 108 10.78 -6.38 -0.43
N ALA A 109 11.71 -7.28 -0.77
CA ALA A 109 11.34 -8.55 -1.36
C ALA A 109 10.56 -9.39 -0.33
N PHE A 110 9.56 -10.11 -0.80
CA PHE A 110 8.57 -10.80 0.03
C PHE A 110 8.83 -12.31 0.06
N TRP A 111 9.06 -12.84 1.25
CA TRP A 111 9.40 -14.23 1.47
C TRP A 111 8.33 -14.94 2.29
N ASP A 112 8.32 -16.27 2.27
CA ASP A 112 7.58 -17.05 3.26
C ASP A 112 8.09 -16.75 4.67
N TYR A 113 7.30 -17.10 5.68
CA TYR A 113 7.58 -16.73 7.07
C TYR A 113 8.96 -17.16 7.58
N GLU A 114 9.49 -18.27 7.08
CA GLU A 114 10.81 -18.77 7.44
C GLU A 114 11.93 -18.29 6.48
N ARG A 115 11.61 -17.45 5.52
CA ARG A 115 12.52 -16.85 4.52
C ARG A 115 13.26 -17.88 3.66
N THR A 116 12.58 -18.98 3.32
CA THR A 116 13.11 -20.06 2.48
C THR A 116 12.73 -19.91 1.01
N VAL A 117 11.54 -19.34 0.73
CA VAL A 117 11.02 -19.14 -0.62
C VAL A 117 10.62 -17.68 -0.81
N CYS A 118 11.17 -17.04 -1.86
CA CYS A 118 10.74 -15.70 -2.26
C CYS A 118 9.48 -15.77 -3.09
N HIS A 119 8.45 -15.04 -2.68
CA HIS A 119 7.17 -14.99 -3.38
C HIS A 119 7.11 -13.88 -4.42
N CYS A 120 7.65 -12.70 -4.13
CA CYS A 120 7.62 -11.60 -5.09
C CYS A 120 8.57 -10.44 -4.77
N PHE A 121 8.74 -9.59 -5.79
CA PHE A 121 9.54 -8.36 -5.79
C PHE A 121 8.65 -7.17 -6.19
N GLY A 122 7.74 -6.78 -5.30
CA GLY A 122 6.70 -5.80 -5.60
C GLY A 122 5.57 -6.38 -6.44
N ALA A 123 4.70 -5.51 -6.96
CA ALA A 123 3.55 -5.91 -7.75
C ALA A 123 3.27 -4.96 -8.92
N ASP A 124 2.53 -5.45 -9.90
CA ASP A 124 1.96 -4.68 -10.99
C ASP A 124 0.51 -4.31 -10.66
N PHE A 125 0.05 -3.13 -11.13
CA PHE A 125 -1.36 -2.80 -11.16
C PHE A 125 -2.07 -3.68 -12.20
N GLN A 126 -3.19 -4.24 -11.81
CA GLN A 126 -4.11 -4.93 -12.70
C GLN A 126 -5.51 -4.34 -12.51
N TRP A 127 -6.20 -4.06 -13.61
CA TRP A 127 -7.59 -3.64 -13.53
C TRP A 127 -8.54 -4.83 -13.64
N CYS A 128 -9.44 -4.93 -12.69
CA CYS A 128 -10.56 -5.87 -12.74
C CYS A 128 -11.86 -5.10 -12.99
N ALA A 129 -12.62 -5.48 -14.02
CA ALA A 129 -13.94 -4.91 -14.28
C ALA A 129 -15.07 -5.83 -13.84
N GLU A 130 -14.73 -7.04 -13.37
CA GLU A 130 -15.69 -8.09 -13.03
C GLU A 130 -15.98 -8.12 -11.54
N ARG A 131 -17.26 -8.38 -11.22
CA ARG A 131 -17.69 -8.72 -9.86
C ARG A 131 -18.03 -10.21 -9.81
N ASN A 132 -17.23 -10.96 -9.06
CA ASN A 132 -17.44 -12.38 -8.85
C ASN A 132 -17.15 -12.76 -7.40
N TYR A 133 -18.20 -12.85 -6.60
CA TYR A 133 -18.11 -13.17 -5.16
C TYR A 133 -17.49 -14.56 -4.90
N PHE A 134 -17.76 -15.54 -5.77
CA PHE A 134 -17.21 -16.92 -5.63
C PHE A 134 -15.71 -16.95 -5.90
N ALA A 135 -15.24 -16.18 -6.87
CA ALA A 135 -13.82 -16.08 -7.20
C ALA A 135 -13.10 -14.97 -6.39
N GLN A 136 -13.77 -14.35 -5.43
CA GLN A 136 -13.30 -13.21 -4.65
C GLN A 136 -12.76 -12.06 -5.54
N ARG A 137 -13.40 -11.84 -6.68
CA ARG A 137 -13.08 -10.74 -7.59
C ARG A 137 -14.07 -9.59 -7.37
N TYR A 138 -13.54 -8.39 -7.24
CA TYR A 138 -14.29 -7.15 -7.15
C TYR A 138 -13.73 -6.13 -8.13
N PRO A 139 -14.53 -5.19 -8.63
CA PRO A 139 -14.05 -4.14 -9.52
C PRO A 139 -12.98 -3.28 -8.87
N GLY A 140 -12.04 -2.79 -9.67
CA GLY A 140 -11.01 -1.87 -9.24
C GLY A 140 -9.58 -2.36 -9.47
N PHE A 141 -8.64 -1.70 -8.81
CA PHE A 141 -7.24 -2.02 -8.88
C PHE A 141 -6.94 -3.27 -8.08
N GLN A 142 -6.43 -4.27 -8.77
CA GLN A 142 -5.92 -5.51 -8.19
C GLN A 142 -4.40 -5.49 -8.21
N LEU A 143 -3.82 -6.42 -7.48
CA LEU A 143 -2.38 -6.59 -7.37
C LEU A 143 -1.97 -7.87 -8.10
N SER A 144 -0.92 -7.79 -8.92
CA SER A 144 -0.30 -8.94 -9.58
C SER A 144 1.17 -9.04 -9.15
N HIS A 145 1.53 -10.12 -8.46
CA HIS A 145 2.87 -10.30 -7.91
C HIS A 145 3.94 -10.41 -9.00
N ARG A 146 5.04 -9.68 -8.86
CA ARG A 146 6.22 -9.79 -9.71
C ARG A 146 7.14 -10.88 -9.18
N VAL A 147 7.04 -12.08 -9.74
CA VAL A 147 7.72 -13.28 -9.20
C VAL A 147 9.17 -13.42 -9.65
N HIS A 148 9.60 -12.70 -10.68
CA HIS A 148 10.96 -12.79 -11.19
C HIS A 148 11.88 -11.81 -10.46
N ARG A 149 13.01 -12.34 -9.96
CA ARG A 149 14.02 -11.50 -9.33
C ARG A 149 14.58 -10.49 -10.34
N PRO A 150 14.60 -9.20 -10.02
CA PRO A 150 15.20 -8.18 -10.87
C PRO A 150 16.75 -8.32 -10.86
N GLN A 151 17.39 -7.70 -11.87
CA GLN A 151 18.84 -7.61 -11.94
C GLN A 151 19.40 -6.45 -11.11
N GLU A 152 18.61 -5.40 -10.94
CA GLU A 152 18.94 -4.24 -10.12
C GLU A 152 18.63 -4.49 -8.65
N ASP A 153 19.35 -3.84 -7.74
CA ASP A 153 19.16 -4.00 -6.29
C ASP A 153 17.85 -3.36 -5.81
N ALA A 154 17.47 -2.23 -6.38
CA ALA A 154 16.24 -1.52 -6.04
C ALA A 154 15.54 -0.97 -7.30
N PRO A 155 15.01 -1.84 -8.19
CA PRO A 155 14.30 -1.42 -9.38
C PRO A 155 13.00 -0.69 -9.06
N GLU A 156 12.57 0.14 -9.99
CA GLU A 156 11.22 0.67 -9.95
C GLU A 156 10.19 -0.44 -10.16
N VAL A 157 9.15 -0.42 -9.33
CA VAL A 157 8.02 -1.33 -9.41
C VAL A 157 6.72 -0.51 -9.38
N PRO A 158 5.66 -0.92 -10.09
CA PRO A 158 4.41 -0.17 -10.09
C PRO A 158 3.82 0.00 -8.70
N MET A 159 3.92 -1.03 -7.85
CA MET A 159 3.23 -1.06 -6.56
C MET A 159 4.03 -1.81 -5.50
N VAL A 160 3.97 -1.31 -4.25
CA VAL A 160 4.48 -2.03 -3.08
C VAL A 160 3.62 -3.26 -2.75
N ILE A 161 4.19 -4.16 -1.96
CA ILE A 161 3.44 -5.20 -1.25
C ILE A 161 3.23 -4.74 0.20
N GLY A 162 2.01 -4.87 0.69
CA GLY A 162 1.49 -4.18 1.87
C GLY A 162 2.06 -4.51 3.23
N ALA A 163 2.91 -5.52 3.39
CA ALA A 163 3.30 -5.98 4.71
C ALA A 163 4.60 -5.34 5.26
N CYS A 164 5.46 -4.77 4.40
CA CYS A 164 6.65 -4.03 4.84
C CYS A 164 7.03 -2.99 3.81
N TYR A 165 6.88 -1.71 4.15
CA TYR A 165 7.36 -0.62 3.31
C TYR A 165 7.95 0.51 4.13
N MET A 166 8.86 1.24 3.49
CA MET A 166 9.66 2.30 4.09
C MET A 166 9.58 3.56 3.24
N LEU A 167 9.53 4.71 3.89
CA LEU A 167 9.61 6.02 3.24
C LEU A 167 10.19 7.06 4.20
N LEU A 168 10.73 8.15 3.65
CA LEU A 168 11.08 9.32 4.43
C LEU A 168 9.81 9.96 5.01
N ARG A 169 9.92 10.59 6.19
CA ARG A 169 8.84 11.40 6.76
C ARG A 169 8.41 12.51 5.80
N GLU A 170 9.34 13.17 5.14
CA GLU A 170 9.05 14.19 4.14
C GLU A 170 8.21 13.63 2.98
N SER A 171 8.52 12.42 2.52
CA SER A 171 7.71 11.73 1.49
C SER A 171 6.31 11.39 2.01
N TYR A 172 6.20 10.91 3.25
CA TYR A 172 4.92 10.64 3.91
C TYR A 172 4.05 11.90 4.01
N GLU A 173 4.64 13.02 4.43
CA GLU A 173 3.96 14.32 4.55
C GLU A 173 3.56 14.86 3.16
N THR A 174 4.43 14.73 2.16
CA THR A 174 4.13 15.08 0.77
C THR A 174 2.91 14.31 0.25
N LEU A 175 2.81 13.02 0.57
CA LEU A 175 1.65 12.19 0.20
C LEU A 175 0.39 12.52 1.03
N GLY A 176 0.50 13.34 2.08
CA GLY A 176 -0.59 13.61 3.03
C GLY A 176 -0.88 12.45 3.98
N GLY A 177 0.04 11.47 4.06
CA GLY A 177 -0.11 10.26 4.89
C GLY A 177 -0.93 9.15 4.22
N PHE A 178 -1.35 8.16 5.00
CA PHE A 178 -2.27 7.12 4.52
C PHE A 178 -3.70 7.64 4.43
N SER A 179 -4.50 7.07 3.52
CA SER A 179 -5.89 7.49 3.32
C SER A 179 -6.72 7.43 4.61
N PRO A 180 -7.36 8.52 5.02
CA PRO A 180 -8.26 8.53 6.18
C PRO A 180 -9.65 7.97 5.86
N LEU A 181 -9.93 7.64 4.59
CA LEU A 181 -11.26 7.28 4.11
C LEU A 181 -11.53 5.78 4.20
N PHE A 182 -10.48 4.94 4.18
CA PHE A 182 -10.63 3.50 4.00
C PHE A 182 -11.20 2.81 5.24
N ARG A 183 -11.99 1.80 4.97
CA ARG A 183 -12.65 0.94 5.93
C ARG A 183 -11.89 -0.38 6.05
N VAL A 184 -11.88 -0.97 7.20
CA VAL A 184 -11.39 -2.30 7.55
C VAL A 184 -10.05 -2.66 6.91
N TRP A 185 -10.05 -3.07 5.62
CA TRP A 185 -8.86 -3.54 4.89
C TRP A 185 -9.06 -3.40 3.37
N GLY A 186 -7.95 -3.23 2.63
CA GLY A 186 -7.89 -3.25 1.16
C GLY A 186 -7.78 -1.87 0.53
N ALA A 187 -7.19 -1.83 -0.65
CA ALA A 187 -6.81 -0.67 -1.46
C ALA A 187 -5.63 0.16 -0.92
N ASP A 188 -5.03 -0.19 0.22
CA ASP A 188 -3.96 0.58 0.84
C ASP A 188 -2.72 0.66 -0.03
N GLU A 189 -2.26 -0.47 -0.56
CA GLU A 189 -1.08 -0.59 -1.41
C GLU A 189 -1.27 0.11 -2.74
N GLN A 190 -2.46 -0.06 -3.32
CA GLN A 190 -2.85 0.58 -4.57
C GLN A 190 -2.87 2.10 -4.42
N ASP A 191 -3.50 2.58 -3.36
CA ASP A 191 -3.64 4.01 -3.06
C ASP A 191 -2.28 4.67 -2.84
N VAL A 192 -1.48 4.16 -1.90
CA VAL A 192 -0.19 4.79 -1.57
C VAL A 192 0.78 4.74 -2.73
N SER A 193 0.78 3.64 -3.50
CA SER A 193 1.64 3.48 -4.67
C SER A 193 1.23 4.40 -5.81
N ALA A 194 -0.07 4.50 -6.12
CA ALA A 194 -0.58 5.42 -7.14
C ALA A 194 -0.25 6.87 -6.77
N ARG A 195 -0.46 7.27 -5.51
CA ARG A 195 -0.11 8.62 -5.04
C ARG A 195 1.38 8.90 -5.09
N ALA A 196 2.23 7.93 -4.74
CA ALA A 196 3.68 8.07 -4.86
C ALA A 196 4.11 8.33 -6.31
N TRP A 197 3.55 7.60 -7.27
CA TRP A 197 3.80 7.84 -8.70
C TRP A 197 3.27 9.19 -9.18
N LEU A 198 2.06 9.54 -8.80
CA LEU A 198 1.43 10.82 -9.19
C LEU A 198 2.14 12.03 -8.54
N ALA A 199 2.74 11.86 -7.37
CA ALA A 199 3.57 12.87 -6.73
C ALA A 199 5.01 12.95 -7.31
N GLY A 200 5.39 12.03 -8.21
CA GLY A 200 6.74 11.98 -8.79
C GLY A 200 7.81 11.38 -7.87
N LEU A 201 7.42 10.75 -6.76
CA LEU A 201 8.35 10.09 -5.82
C LEU A 201 8.82 8.73 -6.35
N GLY A 202 7.95 8.01 -7.05
CA GLY A 202 8.20 6.65 -7.50
C GLY A 202 8.03 5.59 -6.40
N VAL A 203 8.11 4.33 -6.83
CA VAL A 203 8.02 3.14 -5.97
C VAL A 203 9.14 2.19 -6.35
N ARG A 204 9.87 1.65 -5.36
CA ARG A 204 10.99 0.73 -5.59
C ARG A 204 10.90 -0.50 -4.71
N CYS A 205 11.37 -1.63 -5.22
CA CYS A 205 11.50 -2.86 -4.44
C CYS A 205 12.98 -3.16 -4.17
N VAL A 206 13.37 -3.21 -2.90
CA VAL A 206 14.73 -3.57 -2.50
C VAL A 206 14.86 -5.10 -2.53
N ALA A 207 15.42 -5.63 -3.61
CA ALA A 207 15.38 -7.04 -3.95
C ALA A 207 16.15 -7.95 -2.96
N ASP A 208 17.16 -7.41 -2.28
CA ASP A 208 17.98 -8.13 -1.31
C ASP A 208 17.51 -7.96 0.15
N ALA A 209 16.55 -7.06 0.41
CA ALA A 209 15.93 -6.97 1.72
C ALA A 209 14.93 -8.11 1.90
N ARG A 210 15.35 -9.15 2.64
CA ARG A 210 14.54 -10.35 2.86
C ARG A 210 13.67 -10.18 4.08
N VAL A 211 12.36 -10.06 3.84
CA VAL A 211 11.35 -9.95 4.88
C VAL A 211 10.34 -11.08 4.71
N GLY A 212 10.15 -11.89 5.74
CA GLY A 212 9.23 -13.01 5.74
C GLY A 212 7.86 -12.61 6.26
N HIS A 213 6.81 -13.16 5.67
CA HIS A 213 5.42 -12.87 6.02
C HIS A 213 4.64 -14.16 6.28
N PHE A 214 3.85 -14.16 7.33
CA PHE A 214 2.92 -15.26 7.60
C PHE A 214 1.63 -15.09 6.80
N TRP A 215 1.50 -15.88 5.74
CA TRP A 215 0.28 -15.91 4.93
C TRP A 215 -0.85 -16.60 5.68
N ARG A 216 -1.81 -15.82 6.12
CA ARG A 216 -2.96 -16.35 6.86
C ARG A 216 -3.96 -17.02 5.92
N PRO A 217 -4.54 -18.16 6.32
CA PRO A 217 -5.63 -18.77 5.56
C PRO A 217 -6.93 -17.96 5.62
N ALA A 218 -7.10 -17.10 6.65
CA ALA A 218 -8.25 -16.23 6.83
C ALA A 218 -7.88 -15.01 7.68
N PHE A 219 -8.62 -13.92 7.53
CA PHE A 219 -8.51 -12.76 8.40
C PHE A 219 -9.03 -13.07 9.81
N PRO A 220 -8.40 -12.53 10.87
CA PRO A 220 -8.86 -12.69 12.26
C PRO A 220 -10.04 -11.75 12.60
N TYR A 221 -10.63 -11.11 11.62
CA TYR A 221 -11.78 -10.22 11.69
C TYR A 221 -12.55 -10.25 10.35
N PRO A 222 -13.84 -9.90 10.34
CA PRO A 222 -14.62 -9.86 9.11
C PRO A 222 -14.08 -8.82 8.12
N VAL A 223 -13.92 -9.22 6.85
CA VAL A 223 -13.69 -8.35 5.70
C VAL A 223 -14.80 -8.62 4.69
N HIS A 224 -15.64 -7.64 4.42
CA HIS A 224 -16.76 -7.79 3.51
C HIS A 224 -16.43 -7.22 2.13
N PHE A 225 -17.06 -7.76 1.11
CA PHE A 225 -16.89 -7.27 -0.27
C PHE A 225 -17.22 -5.79 -0.40
N GLU A 226 -18.22 -5.34 0.31
CA GLU A 226 -18.63 -3.93 0.32
C GLU A 226 -17.55 -3.01 0.89
N ASP A 227 -16.74 -3.46 1.87
CA ASP A 227 -15.62 -2.69 2.38
C ASP A 227 -14.55 -2.50 1.29
N LEU A 228 -14.24 -3.58 0.56
CA LEU A 228 -13.27 -3.55 -0.56
C LEU A 228 -13.75 -2.66 -1.71
N GLU A 229 -15.02 -2.80 -2.10
CA GLU A 229 -15.62 -1.99 -3.16
C GLU A 229 -15.68 -0.51 -2.78
N PHE A 230 -16.04 -0.21 -1.54
CA PHE A 230 -16.02 1.14 -1.00
C PHE A 230 -14.61 1.75 -1.05
N ASN A 231 -13.59 1.03 -0.57
CA ASN A 231 -12.22 1.52 -0.54
C ASN A 231 -11.69 1.81 -1.95
N GLN A 232 -11.99 0.95 -2.93
CA GLN A 232 -11.63 1.19 -4.32
C GLN A 232 -12.30 2.45 -4.88
N LEU A 233 -13.60 2.64 -4.63
CA LEU A 233 -14.33 3.83 -5.09
C LEU A 233 -13.83 5.09 -4.37
N ALA A 234 -13.58 5.02 -3.06
CA ALA A 234 -13.02 6.13 -2.30
C ALA A 234 -11.62 6.52 -2.80
N MET A 235 -10.76 5.53 -3.11
CA MET A 235 -9.47 5.75 -3.76
C MET A 235 -9.65 6.44 -5.12
N ILE A 236 -10.45 5.88 -6.01
CA ILE A 236 -10.65 6.40 -7.37
C ILE A 236 -11.12 7.86 -7.31
N ARG A 237 -12.11 8.17 -6.49
CA ARG A 237 -12.68 9.51 -6.37
C ARG A 237 -11.74 10.53 -5.72
N SER A 238 -10.79 10.09 -4.91
CA SER A 238 -9.86 10.99 -4.22
C SER A 238 -8.51 11.14 -4.93
N VAL A 239 -8.04 10.10 -5.61
CA VAL A 239 -6.70 10.08 -6.22
C VAL A 239 -6.71 10.61 -7.66
N PHE A 240 -7.70 10.25 -8.46
CA PHE A 240 -7.72 10.54 -9.89
C PHE A 240 -8.57 11.77 -10.23
N ASP A 241 -8.35 12.34 -11.43
CA ASP A 241 -9.15 13.44 -11.96
C ASP A 241 -10.56 12.99 -12.37
N ASP A 242 -11.42 13.96 -12.71
CA ASP A 242 -12.82 13.66 -13.01
C ASP A 242 -13.00 12.84 -14.29
N GLU A 243 -12.09 12.97 -15.27
CA GLU A 243 -12.11 12.18 -16.50
C GLU A 243 -11.77 10.71 -16.19
N SER A 244 -10.74 10.49 -15.39
CA SER A 244 -10.35 9.16 -14.94
C SER A 244 -11.42 8.52 -14.03
N VAL A 245 -12.04 9.28 -13.13
CA VAL A 245 -13.17 8.81 -12.33
C VAL A 245 -14.31 8.36 -13.23
N ALA A 246 -14.72 9.19 -14.21
CA ALA A 246 -15.77 8.85 -15.17
C ALA A 246 -15.43 7.61 -16.03
N MET A 247 -14.15 7.38 -16.29
CA MET A 247 -13.65 6.19 -16.99
C MET A 247 -13.75 4.90 -16.15
N LEU A 248 -13.45 4.97 -14.85
CA LEU A 248 -13.24 3.81 -13.99
C LEU A 248 -14.51 3.38 -13.25
N GLU A 249 -15.26 4.35 -12.71
CA GLU A 249 -16.41 4.09 -11.84
C GLU A 249 -17.54 3.26 -12.47
N PRO A 250 -17.83 3.35 -13.80
CA PRO A 250 -18.83 2.49 -14.42
C PRO A 250 -18.64 0.99 -14.24
N SER A 251 -17.40 0.52 -13.98
CA SER A 251 -17.14 -0.90 -13.70
C SER A 251 -17.76 -1.39 -12.39
N PHE A 252 -18.11 -0.48 -11.49
CA PHE A 252 -18.70 -0.81 -10.19
C PHE A 252 -20.24 -0.89 -10.24
N HIS A 253 -20.87 -0.46 -11.33
CA HIS A 253 -22.33 -0.45 -11.41
C HIS A 253 -22.95 -1.83 -11.65
N PRO A 254 -24.09 -2.14 -11.02
CA PRO A 254 -24.76 -1.32 -10.00
C PRO A 254 -23.97 -1.35 -8.67
N ILE A 255 -23.79 -0.18 -8.05
CA ILE A 255 -23.22 -0.06 -6.71
C ILE A 255 -24.28 -0.53 -5.69
N SER A 256 -23.86 -1.31 -4.67
CA SER A 256 -24.80 -1.75 -3.64
C SER A 256 -25.35 -0.57 -2.83
N PRO A 257 -26.61 -0.61 -2.36
CA PRO A 257 -27.19 0.48 -1.56
C PRO A 257 -26.36 0.82 -0.32
N LYS A 258 -25.73 -0.17 0.29
CA LYS A 258 -24.86 -0.01 1.46
C LYS A 258 -23.59 0.77 1.13
N VAL A 259 -22.92 0.44 0.03
CA VAL A 259 -21.73 1.17 -0.44
C VAL A 259 -22.12 2.58 -0.86
N GLN A 260 -23.25 2.74 -1.56
CA GLN A 260 -23.77 4.05 -1.93
C GLN A 260 -23.97 4.96 -0.71
N GLN A 261 -24.64 4.44 0.32
CA GLN A 261 -24.84 5.15 1.59
C GLN A 261 -23.52 5.58 2.24
N TRP A 262 -22.50 4.71 2.24
CA TRP A 262 -21.20 5.04 2.80
C TRP A 262 -20.47 6.11 1.99
N LEU A 263 -20.56 6.05 0.66
CA LEU A 263 -19.96 7.06 -0.23
C LEU A 263 -20.63 8.45 -0.08
N GLU A 264 -21.93 8.49 0.20
CA GLU A 264 -22.65 9.72 0.48
C GLU A 264 -22.33 10.31 1.86
N ALA A 265 -21.93 9.46 2.81
CA ALA A 265 -21.60 9.87 4.18
C ALA A 265 -20.15 10.39 4.33
N ILE A 266 -19.25 10.13 3.35
CA ILE A 266 -17.88 10.61 3.42
C ILE A 266 -17.72 11.92 2.63
N ASP A 267 -16.93 12.85 3.17
CA ASP A 267 -16.43 13.98 2.41
C ASP A 267 -15.03 13.66 1.84
N VAL A 268 -15.00 13.34 0.56
CA VAL A 268 -13.74 13.10 -0.16
C VAL A 268 -13.00 14.39 -0.50
N THR A 269 -13.63 15.57 -0.38
CA THR A 269 -13.14 16.84 -0.93
C THR A 269 -11.82 17.25 -0.30
N ALA A 270 -11.75 17.26 1.04
CA ALA A 270 -10.55 17.66 1.76
C ALA A 270 -9.38 16.72 1.48
N TRP A 271 -9.65 15.41 1.48
CA TRP A 271 -8.61 14.42 1.16
C TRP A 271 -8.16 14.51 -0.29
N ARG A 272 -9.09 14.64 -1.23
CA ARG A 272 -8.78 14.88 -2.65
C ARG A 272 -7.92 16.13 -2.83
N ALA A 273 -8.24 17.24 -2.17
CA ALA A 273 -7.43 18.46 -2.24
C ALA A 273 -5.98 18.23 -1.77
N THR A 274 -5.79 17.48 -0.68
CA THR A 274 -4.47 17.08 -0.20
C THR A 274 -3.71 16.28 -1.26
N VAL A 275 -4.33 15.25 -1.83
CA VAL A 275 -3.72 14.40 -2.86
C VAL A 275 -3.38 15.20 -4.11
N GLN A 276 -4.30 16.05 -4.59
CA GLN A 276 -4.10 16.86 -5.78
C GLN A 276 -2.98 17.90 -5.60
N SER A 277 -2.80 18.46 -4.40
CA SER A 277 -1.74 19.44 -4.12
C SER A 277 -0.32 18.85 -4.27
N ALA A 278 -0.16 17.56 -4.02
CA ALA A 278 1.10 16.84 -4.15
C ALA A 278 1.44 16.41 -5.58
N ARG A 279 0.47 16.45 -6.49
CA ARG A 279 0.63 15.89 -7.86
C ARG A 279 1.68 16.61 -8.69
N ARG A 280 2.42 15.82 -9.47
CA ARG A 280 3.42 16.25 -10.46
C ARG A 280 3.25 15.51 -11.79
N VAL A 281 2.47 14.42 -11.80
CA VAL A 281 2.26 13.54 -12.96
C VAL A 281 0.76 13.50 -13.28
N GLU A 282 0.43 13.56 -14.55
CA GLU A 282 -0.95 13.48 -15.04
C GLU A 282 -1.48 12.03 -14.98
N ASP A 283 -2.80 11.87 -14.79
CA ASP A 283 -3.44 10.55 -14.79
C ASP A 283 -3.19 9.79 -16.08
N ARG A 284 -3.24 10.49 -17.20
CA ARG A 284 -2.93 9.92 -18.51
C ARG A 284 -1.60 9.21 -18.52
N ASP A 285 -0.55 9.83 -17.99
CA ASP A 285 0.80 9.29 -18.03
C ASP A 285 0.93 8.10 -17.08
N PHE A 286 0.26 8.15 -15.93
CA PHE A 286 0.12 7.03 -15.00
C PHE A 286 -0.56 5.83 -15.68
N PHE A 287 -1.71 6.03 -16.32
CA PHE A 287 -2.44 4.95 -16.98
C PHE A 287 -1.69 4.37 -18.18
N LEU A 288 -1.08 5.23 -19.00
CA LEU A 288 -0.27 4.76 -20.15
C LEU A 288 0.94 3.96 -19.70
N ARG A 289 1.51 4.28 -18.54
CA ARG A 289 2.66 3.56 -17.98
C ARG A 289 2.27 2.21 -17.41
N PHE A 290 1.19 2.14 -16.62
CA PHE A 290 0.89 0.98 -15.80
C PHE A 290 -0.32 0.17 -16.28
N LEU A 291 -1.26 0.79 -16.98
CA LEU A 291 -2.51 0.17 -17.44
C LEU A 291 -2.87 0.63 -18.87
N PRO A 292 -1.93 0.51 -19.83
CA PRO A 292 -2.11 1.06 -21.17
C PRO A 292 -3.33 0.52 -21.91
N GLU A 293 -3.64 -0.77 -21.72
CA GLU A 293 -4.79 -1.40 -22.39
C GLU A 293 -6.12 -0.88 -21.85
N LEU A 294 -6.23 -0.70 -20.52
CA LEU A 294 -7.41 -0.09 -19.91
C LEU A 294 -7.64 1.32 -20.47
N TYR A 295 -6.59 2.13 -20.52
CA TYR A 295 -6.68 3.50 -20.99
C TYR A 295 -7.10 3.57 -22.48
N ARG A 296 -6.46 2.81 -23.35
CA ARG A 296 -6.79 2.76 -24.79
C ARG A 296 -8.20 2.27 -25.09
N GLN A 297 -8.71 1.31 -24.31
CA GLN A 297 -10.06 0.76 -24.49
C GLN A 297 -11.16 1.74 -24.08
N ARG A 298 -10.90 2.53 -23.04
CA ARG A 298 -11.92 3.37 -22.43
C ARG A 298 -11.89 4.82 -22.90
N VAL A 299 -10.73 5.37 -23.09
CA VAL A 299 -10.56 6.64 -23.79
C VAL A 299 -10.57 6.32 -25.28
N ARG A 300 -11.68 6.51 -25.97
CA ARG A 300 -11.75 6.48 -27.43
C ARG A 300 -10.88 7.64 -27.94
N LEU A 301 -9.58 7.41 -28.06
CA LEU A 301 -8.73 8.29 -28.81
C LEU A 301 -9.29 8.30 -30.24
N PRO A 302 -9.68 9.46 -30.83
CA PRO A 302 -9.83 9.53 -32.26
C PRO A 302 -8.55 8.98 -32.82
N GLU A 303 -8.63 8.07 -33.81
CA GLU A 303 -7.48 7.48 -34.48
C GLU A 303 -6.46 8.57 -34.77
N LEU A 304 -5.50 8.74 -33.90
CA LEU A 304 -4.36 9.56 -34.17
C LEU A 304 -3.67 8.88 -35.33
N CYS A 305 -3.81 9.50 -36.51
CA CYS A 305 -3.06 9.14 -37.69
C CYS A 305 -1.65 8.77 -37.30
N ILE A 306 -1.37 7.49 -37.28
CA ILE A 306 -0.02 6.96 -37.26
C ILE A 306 0.51 7.38 -38.63
N ARG A 307 1.10 8.57 -38.72
CA ARG A 307 1.98 8.92 -39.87
C ARG A 307 3.06 7.86 -39.82
N LYS A 308 2.96 6.90 -40.77
CA LYS A 308 4.06 6.01 -41.08
C LYS A 308 5.29 6.91 -41.27
N LEU A 309 6.28 6.75 -40.40
CA LEU A 309 7.61 7.26 -40.67
C LEU A 309 8.04 6.68 -42.02
N PRO A 310 8.56 7.47 -42.95
CA PRO A 310 9.01 6.96 -44.23
C PRO A 310 10.10 5.93 -43.97
N ASP A 311 9.95 4.76 -44.56
CA ASP A 311 10.96 3.71 -44.60
C ASP A 311 12.31 4.32 -45.04
N SER A 312 13.26 4.33 -44.12
CA SER A 312 14.67 4.54 -44.49
C SER A 312 15.09 3.30 -45.27
N LYS A 313 15.12 3.44 -46.60
CA LYS A 313 15.77 2.47 -47.47
C LYS A 313 17.30 2.56 -47.35
N PRO A 314 17.97 1.45 -47.66
CA PRO A 314 19.31 1.02 -47.24
C PRO A 314 20.47 1.89 -47.68
#